data_049856808cd26a7af84881f71aa8e6a8
#
_entry.id   049856808cd26a7af84881f71aa8e6a8
#
_cell.length_a   1.000
_cell.length_b   1.000
_cell.length_c   1.000
_cell.angle_alpha   90.00
_cell.angle_beta   90.00
_cell.angle_gamma   90.00
#
_symmetry.space_group_name_H-M   'P 1'
#
loop_
_entity.id
_entity.type
_entity.pdbx_description
1 polymer ?
#
loop_
_entity_poly.entity_id
_entity_poly.type
_entity_poly.pdbx_seq_one_letter_code
_entity_poly.pdbx_strand_id
1 'polypeptide(L)'
;MATPAFFDYETYMTNKLAQVQNADPAAGWTMTKLMDSFAQNGFVGADGAYAHFVQFGAAEEIAPNADFNANEYYAAKAAQFYGVEPKAVTEFQIANVKQIITSNGMNAWTHYQQFGSAEGVNPSNAFDADAYLAAKAVAMGDGWTAEKVAEAIKGNGMTVLEHYLQYAGTGENEVAKGATYPVPDDQKVPSSVTSTTYDLTVGQDSLSGTIGNDTFNAFIFDNQNTLQSGDRIDGGAGHDVLNADLGTSALFAATPEIKNVEVIKFRAQANAADNGS
;
A
#
# COMPACT_ATOMS: atom_id res chain seq x y z
N MET A 1 4.32 13.79 20.48
CA MET A 1 5.59 13.42 19.78
C MET A 1 5.77 14.45 18.70
N ALA A 2 6.91 15.13 18.62
CA ALA A 2 7.08 16.18 17.59
C ALA A 2 7.08 15.55 16.19
N THR A 3 6.42 16.22 15.26
CA THR A 3 6.32 15.78 13.86
C THR A 3 7.69 15.88 13.19
N PRO A 4 8.26 14.77 12.66
CA PRO A 4 9.54 14.83 11.95
C PRO A 4 9.39 15.45 10.57
N ALA A 5 10.52 15.94 10.00
CA ALA A 5 10.52 16.62 8.72
C ALA A 5 10.03 15.77 7.53
N PHE A 6 10.15 14.45 7.63
CA PHE A 6 9.67 13.53 6.58
C PHE A 6 8.14 13.37 6.57
N PHE A 7 7.45 13.77 7.62
CA PHE A 7 6.00 13.60 7.69
C PHE A 7 5.29 14.88 7.21
N ASP A 8 4.62 14.78 6.08
CA ASP A 8 3.79 15.84 5.53
C ASP A 8 2.32 15.64 5.93
N TYR A 9 1.83 16.53 6.80
CA TYR A 9 0.48 16.44 7.37
C TYR A 9 -0.61 16.48 6.28
N GLU A 10 -0.47 17.39 5.32
CA GLU A 10 -1.52 17.60 4.30
C GLU A 10 -1.58 16.42 3.34
N THR A 11 -0.42 15.95 2.89
CA THR A 11 -0.32 14.74 2.04
C THR A 11 -0.88 13.54 2.76
N TYR A 12 -0.47 13.30 4.01
CA TYR A 12 -0.96 12.16 4.78
C TYR A 12 -2.47 12.17 4.97
N MET A 13 -3.05 13.31 5.39
CA MET A 13 -4.50 13.44 5.61
C MET A 13 -5.29 13.30 4.31
N THR A 14 -4.75 13.79 3.20
CA THR A 14 -5.35 13.61 1.87
C THR A 14 -5.38 12.15 1.46
N ASN A 15 -4.27 11.43 1.63
CA ASN A 15 -4.17 10.01 1.33
C ASN A 15 -5.11 9.18 2.24
N LYS A 16 -5.18 9.51 3.53
CA LYS A 16 -6.12 8.86 4.48
C LYS A 16 -7.57 9.10 4.10
N LEU A 17 -7.91 10.33 3.68
CA LEU A 17 -9.25 10.63 3.19
C LEU A 17 -9.60 9.79 1.97
N ALA A 18 -8.70 9.70 1.00
CA ALA A 18 -8.91 8.87 -0.19
C ALA A 18 -9.12 7.38 0.17
N GLN A 19 -8.32 6.87 1.12
CA GLN A 19 -8.46 5.48 1.59
C GLN A 19 -9.85 5.21 2.18
N VAL A 20 -10.33 6.06 3.11
CA VAL A 20 -11.64 5.83 3.75
C VAL A 20 -12.80 6.07 2.78
N GLN A 21 -12.65 6.96 1.79
CA GLN A 21 -13.65 7.16 0.72
C GLN A 21 -13.74 5.93 -0.18
N ASN A 22 -12.63 5.30 -0.51
CA ASN A 22 -12.60 4.08 -1.30
C ASN A 22 -13.16 2.89 -0.53
N ALA A 23 -12.86 2.79 0.77
CA ALA A 23 -13.35 1.71 1.63
C ALA A 23 -14.87 1.79 1.88
N ASP A 24 -15.43 2.99 2.01
CA ASP A 24 -16.87 3.20 2.20
C ASP A 24 -17.33 4.48 1.47
N PRO A 25 -17.62 4.37 0.16
CA PRO A 25 -18.09 5.50 -0.63
C PRO A 25 -19.45 6.06 -0.14
N ALA A 26 -20.28 5.22 0.48
CA ALA A 26 -21.60 5.61 0.97
C ALA A 26 -21.56 6.44 2.26
N ALA A 27 -20.48 6.35 3.04
CA ALA A 27 -20.31 7.09 4.27
C ALA A 27 -20.16 8.61 4.08
N GLY A 28 -19.89 9.05 2.85
CA GLY A 28 -19.75 10.48 2.52
C GLY A 28 -18.63 11.15 3.32
N TRP A 29 -17.45 10.52 3.34
CA TRP A 29 -16.28 11.06 4.01
C TRP A 29 -15.84 12.37 3.39
N THR A 30 -15.55 13.35 4.26
CA THR A 30 -14.96 14.64 3.93
C THR A 30 -13.75 14.87 4.82
N MET A 31 -12.88 15.82 4.48
CA MET A 31 -11.73 16.17 5.33
C MET A 31 -12.18 16.55 6.75
N THR A 32 -13.28 17.32 6.87
CA THR A 32 -13.83 17.71 8.19
C THR A 32 -14.23 16.47 8.99
N LYS A 33 -14.99 15.54 8.40
CA LYS A 33 -15.38 14.30 9.11
C LYS A 33 -14.17 13.47 9.53
N LEU A 34 -13.14 13.41 8.68
CA LEU A 34 -11.90 12.69 8.99
C LEU A 34 -11.19 13.35 10.17
N MET A 35 -11.02 14.67 10.14
CA MET A 35 -10.39 15.42 11.24
C MET A 35 -11.17 15.29 12.56
N ASP A 36 -12.51 15.33 12.52
CA ASP A 36 -13.35 15.12 13.70
C ASP A 36 -13.18 13.69 14.26
N SER A 37 -13.12 12.68 13.39
CA SER A 37 -12.86 11.29 13.78
C SER A 37 -11.48 11.13 14.43
N PHE A 38 -10.45 11.75 13.86
CA PHE A 38 -9.11 11.77 14.43
C PHE A 38 -9.11 12.41 15.82
N ALA A 39 -9.74 13.58 15.96
CA ALA A 39 -9.80 14.30 17.23
C ALA A 39 -10.54 13.49 18.32
N GLN A 40 -11.65 12.82 17.98
CA GLN A 40 -12.39 11.94 18.90
C GLN A 40 -11.55 10.77 19.41
N ASN A 41 -10.56 10.31 18.62
CA ASN A 41 -9.63 9.25 18.98
C ASN A 41 -8.30 9.76 19.53
N GLY A 42 -8.20 11.08 19.83
CA GLY A 42 -7.02 11.68 20.45
C GLY A 42 -5.90 12.07 19.48
N PHE A 43 -6.12 12.00 18.17
CA PHE A 43 -5.14 12.38 17.14
C PHE A 43 -5.43 13.81 16.66
N VAL A 44 -4.89 14.83 17.36
CA VAL A 44 -5.18 16.24 17.06
C VAL A 44 -4.00 16.91 16.35
N GLY A 45 -4.29 17.59 15.23
CA GLY A 45 -3.30 18.35 14.46
C GLY A 45 -2.19 17.47 13.84
N ALA A 46 -1.08 18.09 13.46
CA ALA A 46 0.02 17.41 12.79
C ALA A 46 0.68 16.34 13.68
N ASP A 47 0.91 16.63 14.95
CA ASP A 47 1.50 15.68 15.90
C ASP A 47 0.58 14.47 16.15
N GLY A 48 -0.75 14.69 16.17
CA GLY A 48 -1.75 13.62 16.25
C GLY A 48 -1.81 12.78 14.98
N ALA A 49 -1.79 13.41 13.82
CA ALA A 49 -1.75 12.70 12.55
C ALA A 49 -0.47 11.86 12.39
N TYR A 50 0.67 12.39 12.84
CA TYR A 50 1.91 11.62 12.88
C TYR A 50 1.84 10.44 13.85
N ALA A 51 1.25 10.64 15.03
CA ALA A 51 1.03 9.54 15.97
C ALA A 51 0.11 8.45 15.38
N HIS A 52 -0.94 8.84 14.65
CA HIS A 52 -1.79 7.89 13.90
C HIS A 52 -1.01 7.17 12.81
N PHE A 53 -0.17 7.88 12.04
CA PHE A 53 0.68 7.25 11.03
C PHE A 53 1.56 6.17 11.64
N VAL A 54 2.25 6.46 12.74
CA VAL A 54 3.14 5.50 13.42
C VAL A 54 2.36 4.29 13.95
N GLN A 55 1.17 4.52 14.50
CA GLN A 55 0.39 3.47 15.13
C GLN A 55 -0.38 2.61 14.12
N PHE A 56 -0.88 3.20 13.05
CA PHE A 56 -1.78 2.55 12.09
C PHE A 56 -1.38 2.79 10.64
N GLY A 57 -1.17 4.06 10.26
CA GLY A 57 -1.09 4.50 8.88
C GLY A 57 0.03 3.84 8.06
N ALA A 58 1.17 3.57 8.68
CA ALA A 58 2.26 2.87 8.02
C ALA A 58 1.91 1.41 7.71
N ALA A 59 1.16 0.74 8.60
CA ALA A 59 0.66 -0.63 8.37
C ALA A 59 -0.51 -0.64 7.38
N GLU A 60 -1.28 0.45 7.31
CA GLU A 60 -2.32 0.67 6.30
C GLU A 60 -1.76 1.14 4.95
N GLU A 61 -0.43 1.21 4.82
CA GLU A 61 0.31 1.61 3.60
C GLU A 61 0.00 3.03 3.11
N ILE A 62 -0.43 3.90 4.02
CA ILE A 62 -0.68 5.31 3.70
C ILE A 62 0.65 6.06 3.64
N ALA A 63 0.91 6.71 2.52
CA ALA A 63 2.13 7.47 2.31
C ALA A 63 2.24 8.65 3.30
N PRO A 64 3.38 8.81 3.99
CA PRO A 64 3.61 9.91 4.92
C PRO A 64 3.96 11.24 4.24
N ASN A 65 4.34 11.19 2.96
CA ASN A 65 4.74 12.32 2.11
C ASN A 65 4.59 11.95 0.64
N ALA A 66 4.87 12.88 -0.26
CA ALA A 66 4.73 12.69 -1.71
C ALA A 66 5.82 11.80 -2.35
N ASP A 67 6.95 11.63 -1.66
CA ASP A 67 8.13 10.93 -2.19
C ASP A 67 8.25 9.47 -1.70
N PHE A 68 7.26 8.99 -0.93
CA PHE A 68 7.15 7.60 -0.49
C PHE A 68 5.83 6.97 -0.97
N ASN A 69 5.92 5.78 -1.56
CA ASN A 69 4.75 4.99 -1.94
C ASN A 69 5.02 3.52 -1.60
N ALA A 70 4.18 2.93 -0.74
CA ALA A 70 4.39 1.57 -0.24
C ALA A 70 4.41 0.52 -1.37
N ASN A 71 3.51 0.65 -2.36
CA ASN A 71 3.41 -0.31 -3.47
C ASN A 71 4.61 -0.20 -4.41
N GLU A 72 5.00 1.01 -4.76
CA GLU A 72 6.18 1.24 -5.59
C GLU A 72 7.45 0.78 -4.87
N TYR A 73 7.52 0.98 -3.55
CA TYR A 73 8.62 0.46 -2.73
C TYR A 73 8.69 -1.07 -2.76
N TYR A 74 7.55 -1.77 -2.55
CA TYR A 74 7.52 -3.24 -2.67
C TYR A 74 7.92 -3.69 -4.06
N ALA A 75 7.49 -3.00 -5.10
CA ALA A 75 7.86 -3.31 -6.48
C ALA A 75 9.36 -3.10 -6.74
N ALA A 76 9.94 -1.99 -6.26
CA ALA A 76 11.37 -1.74 -6.38
C ALA A 76 12.19 -2.78 -5.61
N LYS A 77 11.74 -3.13 -4.38
CA LYS A 77 12.37 -4.20 -3.61
C LYS A 77 12.25 -5.58 -4.28
N ALA A 78 11.12 -5.86 -4.92
CA ALA A 78 10.93 -7.09 -5.67
C ALA A 78 11.83 -7.14 -6.91
N ALA A 79 11.95 -6.06 -7.66
CA ALA A 79 12.87 -5.97 -8.79
C ALA A 79 14.31 -6.27 -8.35
N GLN A 80 14.76 -5.69 -7.25
CA GLN A 80 16.08 -5.95 -6.66
C GLN A 80 16.22 -7.40 -6.19
N PHE A 81 15.23 -7.92 -5.44
CA PHE A 81 15.26 -9.26 -4.86
C PHE A 81 15.33 -10.37 -5.92
N TYR A 82 14.57 -10.22 -7.00
CA TYR A 82 14.52 -11.17 -8.10
C TYR A 82 15.56 -10.90 -9.20
N GLY A 83 16.29 -9.77 -9.15
CA GLY A 83 17.26 -9.39 -10.17
C GLY A 83 16.64 -9.18 -11.55
N VAL A 84 15.46 -8.58 -11.60
CA VAL A 84 14.73 -8.28 -12.85
C VAL A 84 14.72 -6.78 -13.09
N GLU A 85 14.48 -6.38 -14.36
CA GLU A 85 14.29 -4.97 -14.70
C GLU A 85 13.09 -4.39 -13.95
N PRO A 86 13.18 -3.18 -13.38
CA PRO A 86 12.12 -2.60 -12.54
C PRO A 86 10.73 -2.64 -13.18
N LYS A 87 10.62 -2.27 -14.47
CA LYS A 87 9.36 -2.27 -15.23
C LYS A 87 8.80 -3.67 -15.54
N ALA A 88 9.62 -4.71 -15.39
CA ALA A 88 9.25 -6.09 -15.70
C ALA A 88 8.86 -6.90 -14.46
N VAL A 89 8.91 -6.28 -13.27
CA VAL A 89 8.50 -6.96 -12.04
C VAL A 89 7.02 -7.31 -12.11
N THR A 90 6.68 -8.54 -11.73
CA THR A 90 5.30 -9.04 -11.77
C THR A 90 4.58 -8.83 -10.44
N GLU A 91 3.25 -8.77 -10.47
CA GLU A 91 2.43 -8.69 -9.26
C GLU A 91 2.72 -9.83 -8.28
N PHE A 92 2.89 -11.05 -8.77
CA PHE A 92 3.30 -12.20 -7.94
C PHE A 92 4.62 -11.96 -7.20
N GLN A 93 5.63 -11.39 -7.87
CA GLN A 93 6.91 -11.08 -7.24
C GLN A 93 6.77 -9.98 -6.18
N ILE A 94 5.95 -8.96 -6.45
CA ILE A 94 5.64 -7.89 -5.51
C ILE A 94 4.92 -8.45 -4.28
N ALA A 95 3.87 -9.25 -4.49
CA ALA A 95 3.11 -9.88 -3.42
C ALA A 95 3.99 -10.77 -2.53
N ASN A 96 4.89 -11.56 -3.12
CA ASN A 96 5.82 -12.41 -2.37
C ASN A 96 6.77 -11.57 -1.49
N VAL A 97 7.36 -10.50 -2.04
CA VAL A 97 8.24 -9.62 -1.24
C VAL A 97 7.44 -8.91 -0.14
N LYS A 98 6.24 -8.42 -0.43
CA LYS A 98 5.33 -7.87 0.57
C LYS A 98 5.08 -8.87 1.69
N GLN A 99 4.74 -10.12 1.36
CA GLN A 99 4.51 -11.19 2.33
C GLN A 99 5.77 -11.47 3.18
N ILE A 100 6.96 -11.52 2.58
CA ILE A 100 8.21 -11.71 3.31
C ILE A 100 8.41 -10.58 4.33
N ILE A 101 8.22 -9.33 3.93
CA ILE A 101 8.39 -8.16 4.80
C ILE A 101 7.36 -8.18 5.94
N THR A 102 6.08 -8.40 5.63
CA THR A 102 5.00 -8.38 6.62
C THR A 102 5.06 -9.56 7.59
N SER A 103 5.46 -10.75 7.14
CA SER A 103 5.64 -11.91 8.02
C SER A 103 6.79 -11.74 9.03
N ASN A 104 7.71 -10.81 8.77
CA ASN A 104 8.74 -10.38 9.71
C ASN A 104 8.29 -9.21 10.62
N GLY A 105 7.01 -8.88 10.65
CA GLY A 105 6.44 -7.84 11.50
C GLY A 105 6.74 -6.40 11.04
N MET A 106 7.14 -6.23 9.79
CA MET A 106 7.43 -4.92 9.21
C MET A 106 6.37 -4.54 8.16
N ASN A 107 6.27 -3.26 7.87
CA ASN A 107 5.57 -2.71 6.71
C ASN A 107 6.58 -2.06 5.75
N ALA A 108 6.11 -1.54 4.61
CA ALA A 108 6.97 -0.89 3.63
C ALA A 108 7.82 0.23 4.23
N TRP A 109 7.21 1.10 5.06
CA TRP A 109 7.91 2.22 5.68
C TRP A 109 9.00 1.76 6.65
N THR A 110 8.67 0.88 7.59
CA THR A 110 9.64 0.39 8.58
C THR A 110 10.76 -0.42 7.95
N HIS A 111 10.46 -1.20 6.91
CA HIS A 111 11.49 -1.92 6.15
C HIS A 111 12.39 -0.95 5.36
N TYR A 112 11.81 0.09 4.73
CA TYR A 112 12.60 1.11 4.05
C TYR A 112 13.56 1.82 5.02
N GLN A 113 13.07 2.25 6.19
CA GLN A 113 13.90 2.89 7.21
C GLN A 113 15.02 2.01 7.69
N GLN A 114 14.74 0.73 7.95
CA GLN A 114 15.69 -0.16 8.59
C GLN A 114 16.70 -0.77 7.60
N PHE A 115 16.27 -1.05 6.38
CA PHE A 115 17.06 -1.78 5.39
C PHE A 115 17.07 -1.11 4.02
N GLY A 116 15.91 -0.82 3.44
CA GLY A 116 15.75 -0.48 2.03
C GLY A 116 16.57 0.72 1.57
N SER A 117 16.63 1.78 2.37
CA SER A 117 17.45 2.95 2.06
C SER A 117 18.94 2.61 1.98
N ALA A 118 19.44 1.78 2.90
CA ALA A 118 20.84 1.33 2.91
C ALA A 118 21.16 0.32 1.80
N GLU A 119 20.15 -0.35 1.29
CA GLU A 119 20.24 -1.28 0.16
C GLU A 119 20.09 -0.59 -1.20
N GLY A 120 19.90 0.74 -1.23
CA GLY A 120 19.72 1.52 -2.46
C GLY A 120 18.36 1.29 -3.14
N VAL A 121 17.33 0.89 -2.37
CA VAL A 121 15.98 0.73 -2.92
C VAL A 121 15.26 2.07 -2.91
N ASN A 122 14.77 2.52 -4.06
CA ASN A 122 13.99 3.75 -4.16
C ASN A 122 12.67 3.64 -3.36
N PRO A 123 12.29 4.69 -2.62
CA PRO A 123 11.06 4.70 -1.81
C PRO A 123 9.80 4.86 -2.67
N SER A 124 9.93 5.36 -3.90
CA SER A 124 8.87 5.54 -4.88
C SER A 124 9.44 5.87 -6.26
N ASN A 125 8.58 5.96 -7.26
CA ASN A 125 8.95 6.49 -8.59
C ASN A 125 9.18 8.01 -8.59
N ALA A 126 8.77 8.71 -7.53
CA ALA A 126 8.96 10.16 -7.39
C ALA A 126 10.35 10.52 -6.87
N PHE A 127 11.07 9.57 -6.23
CA PHE A 127 12.37 9.85 -5.61
C PHE A 127 13.43 8.81 -5.99
N ASP A 128 14.41 9.25 -6.77
CA ASP A 128 15.61 8.50 -7.12
C ASP A 128 16.72 8.82 -6.11
N ALA A 129 17.02 7.87 -5.25
CA ALA A 129 18.03 8.01 -4.20
C ALA A 129 19.44 8.21 -4.78
N ASP A 130 19.78 7.52 -5.87
CA ASP A 130 21.09 7.61 -6.50
C ASP A 130 21.28 8.97 -7.16
N ALA A 131 20.28 9.49 -7.85
CA ALA A 131 20.30 10.83 -8.43
C ALA A 131 20.45 11.92 -7.35
N TYR A 132 19.72 11.77 -6.23
CA TYR A 132 19.88 12.68 -5.09
C TYR A 132 21.29 12.62 -4.50
N LEU A 133 21.82 11.43 -4.23
CA LEU A 133 23.16 11.26 -3.66
C LEU A 133 24.25 11.84 -4.56
N ALA A 134 24.13 11.66 -5.88
CA ALA A 134 25.04 12.25 -6.85
C ALA A 134 24.98 13.79 -6.83
N ALA A 135 23.78 14.36 -6.82
CA ALA A 135 23.59 15.82 -6.73
C ALA A 135 24.14 16.38 -5.40
N LYS A 136 23.92 15.67 -4.29
CA LYS A 136 24.44 16.06 -2.99
C LYS A 136 25.96 15.99 -2.93
N ALA A 137 26.59 14.98 -3.53
CA ALA A 137 28.06 14.88 -3.64
C ALA A 137 28.65 16.08 -4.41
N VAL A 138 27.98 16.50 -5.49
CA VAL A 138 28.37 17.72 -6.23
C VAL A 138 28.27 18.98 -5.35
N ALA A 139 27.18 19.12 -4.60
CA ALA A 139 26.99 20.27 -3.70
C ALA A 139 28.04 20.32 -2.59
N MET A 140 28.51 19.17 -2.12
CA MET A 140 29.56 19.09 -1.09
C MET A 140 30.97 19.36 -1.61
N GLY A 141 31.20 19.32 -2.91
CA GLY A 141 32.46 19.66 -3.56
C GLY A 141 33.50 18.54 -3.61
N ASP A 142 34.75 18.95 -3.81
CA ASP A 142 35.85 18.03 -4.09
C ASP A 142 36.05 16.94 -3.01
N GLY A 143 36.25 15.73 -3.47
CA GLY A 143 36.52 14.56 -2.62
C GLY A 143 35.26 13.82 -2.09
N TRP A 144 34.06 14.35 -2.35
CA TRP A 144 32.81 13.68 -2.07
C TRP A 144 32.34 12.83 -3.26
N THR A 145 31.82 11.64 -2.96
CA THR A 145 31.15 10.75 -3.91
C THR A 145 29.78 10.40 -3.37
N ALA A 146 28.89 9.89 -4.22
CA ALA A 146 27.56 9.44 -3.80
C ALA A 146 27.64 8.40 -2.66
N GLU A 147 28.60 7.48 -2.73
CA GLU A 147 28.82 6.46 -1.69
C GLU A 147 29.23 7.08 -0.34
N LYS A 148 30.14 8.04 -0.35
CA LYS A 148 30.54 8.75 0.88
C LYS A 148 29.39 9.54 1.49
N VAL A 149 28.54 10.14 0.64
CA VAL A 149 27.32 10.83 1.09
C VAL A 149 26.36 9.84 1.73
N ALA A 150 26.10 8.69 1.08
CA ALA A 150 25.24 7.65 1.62
C ALA A 150 25.74 7.13 2.97
N GLU A 151 27.05 6.86 3.10
CA GLU A 151 27.69 6.44 4.37
C GLU A 151 27.52 7.50 5.46
N ALA A 152 27.70 8.77 5.15
CA ALA A 152 27.55 9.88 6.11
C ALA A 152 26.09 10.01 6.57
N ILE A 153 25.12 9.92 5.65
CA ILE A 153 23.69 9.95 5.98
C ILE A 153 23.32 8.78 6.89
N LYS A 154 23.73 7.57 6.53
CA LYS A 154 23.53 6.36 7.34
C LYS A 154 24.20 6.46 8.70
N GLY A 155 25.41 7.03 8.76
CA GLY A 155 26.15 7.24 10.01
C GLY A 155 25.44 8.20 10.98
N ASN A 156 24.60 9.08 10.47
CA ASN A 156 23.72 9.96 11.26
C ASN A 156 22.36 9.33 11.60
N GLY A 157 22.14 8.05 11.26
CA GLY A 157 20.92 7.33 11.59
C GLY A 157 19.72 7.73 10.74
N MET A 158 19.93 8.28 9.54
CA MET A 158 18.87 8.75 8.62
C MET A 158 18.81 7.89 7.36
N THR A 159 17.64 7.83 6.76
CA THR A 159 17.50 7.37 5.37
C THR A 159 17.86 8.49 4.40
N VAL A 160 18.10 8.12 3.14
CA VAL A 160 18.40 9.09 2.08
C VAL A 160 17.23 10.06 1.86
N LEU A 161 15.99 9.55 1.88
CA LEU A 161 14.78 10.36 1.76
C LEU A 161 14.62 11.32 2.96
N GLU A 162 14.77 10.83 4.19
CA GLU A 162 14.67 11.68 5.39
C GLU A 162 15.70 12.82 5.35
N HIS A 163 16.93 12.53 4.93
CA HIS A 163 17.97 13.54 4.78
C HIS A 163 17.56 14.62 3.76
N TYR A 164 17.05 14.20 2.58
CA TYR A 164 16.54 15.14 1.59
C TYR A 164 15.45 16.04 2.16
N LEU A 165 14.40 15.44 2.75
CA LEU A 165 13.25 16.19 3.27
C LEU A 165 13.61 17.14 4.42
N GLN A 166 14.65 16.82 5.20
CA GLN A 166 15.07 17.62 6.32
C GLN A 166 16.03 18.74 5.94
N TYR A 167 16.96 18.50 5.02
CA TYR A 167 18.10 19.39 4.81
C TYR A 167 18.10 20.13 3.46
N ALA A 168 17.29 19.72 2.47
CA ALA A 168 17.26 20.43 1.19
C ALA A 168 16.98 21.93 1.37
N GLY A 169 17.86 22.76 0.84
CA GLY A 169 17.78 24.22 0.91
C GLY A 169 18.16 24.84 2.26
N THR A 170 18.75 24.09 3.20
CA THR A 170 19.09 24.62 4.54
C THR A 170 20.52 25.15 4.66
N GLY A 171 21.39 24.92 3.69
CA GLY A 171 22.80 25.35 3.73
C GLY A 171 23.48 25.33 2.38
N GLU A 172 24.70 25.86 2.33
CA GLU A 172 25.48 26.02 1.07
C GLU A 172 25.86 24.67 0.44
N ASN A 173 26.02 23.62 1.26
CA ASN A 173 26.40 22.28 0.81
C ASN A 173 25.17 21.36 0.66
N GLU A 174 23.95 21.95 0.63
CA GLU A 174 22.72 21.22 0.44
C GLU A 174 22.16 21.44 -0.96
N VAL A 175 21.39 20.44 -1.45
CA VAL A 175 20.66 20.59 -2.71
C VAL A 175 19.54 21.62 -2.53
N ALA A 176 19.10 22.23 -3.63
CA ALA A 176 18.05 23.24 -3.60
C ALA A 176 16.73 22.68 -3.03
N LYS A 177 16.03 23.48 -2.22
CA LYS A 177 14.69 23.13 -1.75
C LYS A 177 13.73 23.04 -2.95
N GLY A 178 12.96 21.95 -3.01
CA GLY A 178 12.01 21.69 -4.09
C GLY A 178 12.64 21.13 -5.36
N ALA A 179 13.94 20.81 -5.35
CA ALA A 179 14.52 19.98 -6.39
C ALA A 179 13.84 18.60 -6.39
N THR A 180 13.53 18.09 -7.57
CA THR A 180 12.88 16.78 -7.72
C THR A 180 13.87 15.78 -8.30
N TYR A 181 13.79 14.56 -7.82
CA TYR A 181 14.64 13.44 -8.25
C TYR A 181 13.78 12.27 -8.67
N PRO A 182 12.91 12.39 -9.70
CA PRO A 182 12.05 11.30 -10.12
C PRO A 182 12.90 10.18 -10.74
N VAL A 183 12.47 8.94 -10.48
CA VAL A 183 13.05 7.78 -11.15
C VAL A 183 12.83 7.91 -12.66
N PRO A 184 13.86 7.66 -13.51
CA PRO A 184 13.71 7.66 -14.96
C PRO A 184 12.61 6.72 -15.44
N ASP A 185 11.88 7.08 -16.52
CA ASP A 185 10.72 6.32 -17.00
C ASP A 185 11.02 4.87 -17.39
N ASP A 186 12.23 4.58 -17.82
CA ASP A 186 12.70 3.23 -18.13
C ASP A 186 13.01 2.38 -16.91
N GLN A 187 13.17 3.01 -15.75
CA GLN A 187 13.47 2.39 -14.46
C GLN A 187 12.29 2.43 -13.47
N LYS A 188 11.17 3.07 -13.85
CA LYS A 188 9.98 3.08 -13.01
C LYS A 188 9.42 1.68 -12.82
N VAL A 189 9.04 1.42 -11.58
CA VAL A 189 8.31 0.19 -11.23
C VAL A 189 6.81 0.39 -11.45
N PRO A 190 6.02 -0.69 -11.58
CA PRO A 190 4.57 -0.59 -11.60
C PRO A 190 4.04 0.09 -10.33
N SER A 191 3.26 1.17 -10.50
CA SER A 191 2.65 1.93 -9.39
C SER A 191 1.20 1.53 -9.12
N SER A 192 0.59 0.81 -10.03
CA SER A 192 -0.81 0.44 -9.90
C SER A 192 -0.97 -0.81 -9.04
N VAL A 193 -1.46 -0.59 -7.84
CA VAL A 193 -2.20 -1.62 -7.12
C VAL A 193 -3.60 -1.60 -7.74
N THR A 194 -3.84 -2.46 -8.71
CA THR A 194 -5.18 -2.60 -9.28
C THR A 194 -6.03 -3.41 -8.32
N SER A 195 -6.97 -2.73 -7.67
CA SER A 195 -8.10 -3.41 -7.05
C SER A 195 -9.02 -3.90 -8.16
N THR A 196 -9.34 -5.18 -8.16
CA THR A 196 -10.18 -5.81 -9.20
C THR A 196 -11.43 -6.39 -8.57
N THR A 197 -12.54 -6.32 -9.30
CA THR A 197 -13.77 -6.99 -8.93
C THR A 197 -13.95 -8.22 -9.81
N TYR A 198 -14.17 -9.35 -9.17
CA TYR A 198 -14.45 -10.64 -9.79
C TYR A 198 -15.87 -11.07 -9.46
N ASP A 199 -16.62 -11.48 -10.47
CA ASP A 199 -17.93 -12.07 -10.28
C ASP A 199 -17.82 -13.59 -10.52
N LEU A 200 -18.25 -14.38 -9.52
CA LEU A 200 -18.29 -15.83 -9.61
C LEU A 200 -19.45 -16.29 -10.51
N THR A 201 -19.26 -17.42 -11.14
CA THR A 201 -20.26 -18.04 -12.03
C THR A 201 -20.99 -19.18 -11.33
N VAL A 202 -21.99 -19.79 -11.98
CA VAL A 202 -22.67 -21.02 -11.48
C VAL A 202 -21.83 -22.29 -11.71
N GLY A 203 -20.66 -22.19 -12.31
CA GLY A 203 -19.68 -23.27 -12.49
C GLY A 203 -18.61 -23.24 -11.42
N GLN A 204 -17.58 -24.08 -11.60
CA GLN A 204 -16.37 -24.01 -10.78
C GLN A 204 -15.48 -22.85 -11.27
N ASP A 205 -15.15 -21.96 -10.35
CA ASP A 205 -14.29 -20.82 -10.62
C ASP A 205 -12.88 -21.02 -10.03
N SER A 206 -11.88 -20.48 -10.72
CA SER A 206 -10.51 -20.39 -10.21
C SER A 206 -10.03 -18.97 -10.41
N LEU A 207 -10.15 -18.17 -9.35
CA LEU A 207 -9.89 -16.73 -9.38
C LEU A 207 -8.68 -16.41 -8.52
N SER A 208 -7.81 -15.58 -9.06
CA SER A 208 -6.69 -15.01 -8.32
C SER A 208 -6.79 -13.49 -8.36
N GLY A 209 -6.80 -12.89 -7.20
CA GLY A 209 -6.73 -11.46 -7.00
C GLY A 209 -5.36 -10.90 -7.36
N THR A 210 -5.21 -9.62 -7.13
CA THR A 210 -4.03 -8.82 -7.42
C THR A 210 -3.20 -8.55 -6.15
N ILE A 211 -2.42 -7.49 -6.14
CA ILE A 211 -1.78 -6.98 -4.91
C ILE A 211 -2.62 -5.88 -4.25
N GLY A 212 -3.75 -5.51 -4.88
CA GLY A 212 -4.70 -4.51 -4.39
C GLY A 212 -5.81 -5.12 -3.55
N ASN A 213 -6.72 -4.26 -3.11
CA ASN A 213 -7.90 -4.69 -2.36
C ASN A 213 -8.96 -5.20 -3.33
N ASP A 214 -9.05 -6.50 -3.50
CA ASP A 214 -9.93 -7.12 -4.48
C ASP A 214 -11.30 -7.47 -3.88
N THR A 215 -12.30 -7.52 -4.74
CA THR A 215 -13.66 -7.89 -4.36
C THR A 215 -14.11 -9.07 -5.19
N PHE A 216 -14.51 -10.13 -4.52
CA PHE A 216 -15.09 -11.31 -5.14
C PHE A 216 -16.59 -11.34 -4.82
N ASN A 217 -17.42 -11.35 -5.84
CA ASN A 217 -18.87 -11.36 -5.70
C ASN A 217 -19.41 -12.74 -6.09
N ALA A 218 -19.98 -13.43 -5.13
CA ALA A 218 -20.66 -14.68 -5.32
C ALA A 218 -22.18 -14.48 -5.09
N PHE A 219 -22.81 -13.67 -5.95
CA PHE A 219 -24.21 -13.36 -5.86
C PHE A 219 -25.06 -14.47 -6.51
N ILE A 220 -26.31 -14.61 -6.08
CA ILE A 220 -27.25 -15.53 -6.73
C ILE A 220 -27.49 -15.09 -8.17
N PHE A 221 -27.29 -16.02 -9.10
CA PHE A 221 -27.57 -15.82 -10.51
C PHE A 221 -28.55 -16.91 -10.98
N ASP A 222 -29.67 -16.49 -11.59
CA ASP A 222 -30.72 -17.38 -12.08
C ASP A 222 -31.21 -18.42 -11.04
N ASN A 223 -31.46 -17.95 -9.82
CA ASN A 223 -31.83 -18.77 -8.63
C ASN A 223 -30.79 -19.84 -8.25
N GLN A 224 -29.56 -19.72 -8.69
CA GLN A 224 -28.45 -20.61 -8.30
C GLN A 224 -27.41 -19.84 -7.53
N ASN A 225 -26.84 -20.48 -6.52
CA ASN A 225 -25.67 -19.92 -5.84
C ASN A 225 -24.49 -19.96 -6.79
N THR A 226 -23.72 -18.89 -6.83
CA THR A 226 -22.46 -18.87 -7.58
C THR A 226 -21.27 -19.29 -6.73
N LEU A 227 -21.37 -19.27 -5.39
CA LEU A 227 -20.34 -19.90 -4.55
C LEU A 227 -20.57 -21.42 -4.55
N GLN A 228 -19.70 -22.16 -5.21
CA GLN A 228 -19.81 -23.58 -5.45
C GLN A 228 -18.72 -24.40 -4.74
N SER A 229 -19.01 -25.71 -4.55
CA SER A 229 -17.95 -26.63 -4.13
C SER A 229 -16.91 -26.81 -5.22
N GLY A 230 -15.64 -26.61 -4.86
CA GLY A 230 -14.51 -26.67 -5.79
C GLY A 230 -14.09 -25.35 -6.37
N ASP A 231 -14.79 -24.26 -6.05
CA ASP A 231 -14.25 -22.92 -6.34
C ASP A 231 -12.94 -22.72 -5.59
N ARG A 232 -12.04 -22.01 -6.26
CA ARG A 232 -10.76 -21.58 -5.72
C ARG A 232 -10.66 -20.09 -5.84
N ILE A 233 -10.55 -19.43 -4.71
CA ILE A 233 -10.43 -17.99 -4.60
C ILE A 233 -9.15 -17.69 -3.82
N ASP A 234 -8.22 -17.02 -4.45
CA ASP A 234 -7.01 -16.50 -3.81
C ASP A 234 -7.06 -14.98 -3.91
N GLY A 235 -7.23 -14.28 -2.78
CA GLY A 235 -7.29 -12.81 -2.74
C GLY A 235 -6.00 -12.15 -3.22
N GLY A 236 -4.86 -12.82 -3.04
CA GLY A 236 -3.58 -12.25 -3.38
C GLY A 236 -2.95 -11.52 -2.20
N ALA A 237 -2.52 -10.29 -2.43
CA ALA A 237 -2.07 -9.40 -1.38
C ALA A 237 -2.95 -8.15 -1.37
N GLY A 238 -3.31 -7.65 -0.20
CA GLY A 238 -4.23 -6.52 -0.07
C GLY A 238 -5.13 -6.71 1.13
N HIS A 239 -6.30 -6.11 1.06
CA HIS A 239 -7.39 -6.35 1.98
C HIS A 239 -8.62 -6.76 1.15
N ASP A 240 -8.79 -8.05 0.99
CA ASP A 240 -9.70 -8.63 0.02
C ASP A 240 -11.05 -8.99 0.65
N VAL A 241 -12.10 -8.88 -0.15
CA VAL A 241 -13.48 -9.07 0.31
C VAL A 241 -14.19 -10.10 -0.57
N LEU A 242 -14.76 -11.12 0.04
CA LEU A 242 -15.74 -12.00 -0.61
C LEU A 242 -17.14 -11.65 -0.12
N ASN A 243 -18.00 -11.23 -1.04
CA ASN A 243 -19.44 -11.06 -0.81
C ASN A 243 -20.18 -12.26 -1.37
N ALA A 244 -20.86 -13.05 -0.53
CA ALA A 244 -21.59 -14.22 -0.97
C ALA A 244 -23.06 -14.18 -0.55
N ASP A 245 -23.94 -14.31 -1.53
CA ASP A 245 -25.37 -14.54 -1.31
C ASP A 245 -25.66 -16.03 -1.36
N LEU A 246 -26.26 -16.54 -0.29
CA LEU A 246 -26.64 -17.94 -0.20
C LEU A 246 -28.16 -18.07 -0.28
N GLY A 247 -28.65 -18.64 -1.36
CA GLY A 247 -30.06 -18.94 -1.54
C GLY A 247 -30.45 -20.16 -0.74
N THR A 248 -31.67 -20.16 -0.23
CA THR A 248 -32.23 -21.24 0.58
C THR A 248 -32.90 -22.29 -0.30
N SER A 249 -32.16 -23.15 -0.98
CA SER A 249 -32.65 -24.50 -1.20
C SER A 249 -32.29 -25.32 0.04
N ALA A 250 -33.18 -26.18 0.48
CA ALA A 250 -33.21 -26.75 1.84
C ALA A 250 -31.93 -27.40 2.38
N LEU A 251 -30.87 -27.59 1.61
CA LEU A 251 -29.56 -28.08 2.03
C LEU A 251 -28.50 -27.55 1.04
N PHE A 252 -28.03 -26.32 1.24
CA PHE A 252 -26.88 -25.85 0.50
C PHE A 252 -25.61 -26.05 1.33
N ALA A 253 -24.67 -26.81 0.80
CA ALA A 253 -23.32 -26.91 1.33
C ALA A 253 -22.32 -26.68 0.20
N ALA A 254 -21.48 -25.71 0.36
CA ALA A 254 -20.34 -25.48 -0.53
C ALA A 254 -19.04 -25.64 0.25
N THR A 255 -18.04 -26.19 -0.41
CA THR A 255 -16.68 -26.35 0.13
C THR A 255 -15.67 -25.69 -0.82
N PRO A 256 -15.72 -24.34 -0.96
CA PRO A 256 -14.73 -23.61 -1.72
C PRO A 256 -13.38 -23.62 -1.01
N GLU A 257 -12.31 -23.51 -1.78
CA GLU A 257 -10.96 -23.21 -1.26
C GLU A 257 -10.76 -21.70 -1.32
N ILE A 258 -10.69 -21.05 -0.15
CA ILE A 258 -10.52 -19.59 -0.05
C ILE A 258 -9.22 -19.31 0.69
N LYS A 259 -8.35 -18.49 0.08
CA LYS A 259 -7.07 -18.08 0.64
C LYS A 259 -6.91 -16.56 0.50
N ASN A 260 -6.16 -15.97 1.44
CA ASN A 260 -5.78 -14.56 1.39
C ASN A 260 -6.99 -13.63 1.14
N VAL A 261 -8.11 -13.90 1.81
CA VAL A 261 -9.31 -13.05 1.80
C VAL A 261 -9.63 -12.70 3.24
N GLU A 262 -9.47 -11.41 3.60
CA GLU A 262 -9.55 -10.95 4.99
C GLU A 262 -10.97 -10.78 5.47
N VAL A 263 -11.91 -10.51 4.56
CA VAL A 263 -13.32 -10.29 4.90
C VAL A 263 -14.22 -11.17 4.06
N ILE A 264 -15.01 -12.02 4.73
CA ILE A 264 -16.05 -12.81 4.08
C ILE A 264 -17.40 -12.38 4.62
N LYS A 265 -18.26 -11.88 3.73
CA LYS A 265 -19.62 -11.43 4.04
C LYS A 265 -20.62 -12.39 3.44
N PHE A 266 -21.38 -13.07 4.30
CA PHE A 266 -22.49 -13.94 3.87
C PHE A 266 -23.82 -13.24 4.07
N ARG A 267 -24.68 -13.28 3.04
CA ARG A 267 -26.07 -12.87 3.12
C ARG A 267 -26.97 -14.05 2.76
N ALA A 268 -27.74 -14.53 3.73
CA ALA A 268 -28.77 -15.55 3.47
C ALA A 268 -30.00 -14.87 2.86
N GLN A 269 -30.45 -15.36 1.72
CA GLN A 269 -31.70 -14.91 1.08
C GLN A 269 -32.78 -15.95 1.34
N ALA A 270 -33.85 -15.56 2.08
CA ALA A 270 -35.03 -16.42 2.26
C ALA A 270 -35.77 -16.57 0.91
N ASN A 271 -36.16 -17.79 0.57
CA ASN A 271 -37.05 -17.98 -0.57
C ASN A 271 -38.38 -17.24 -0.34
N ALA A 272 -38.79 -16.43 -1.29
CA ALA A 272 -40.11 -15.79 -1.29
C ALA A 272 -41.29 -16.77 -1.40
N ALA A 273 -41.07 -18.09 -1.35
CA ALA A 273 -42.07 -19.14 -1.56
C ALA A 273 -42.71 -19.66 -0.29
N ASP A 274 -42.43 -19.15 0.89
CA ASP A 274 -43.07 -19.59 2.14
C ASP A 274 -44.06 -18.59 2.74
N ASN A 275 -44.76 -17.84 1.88
CA ASN A 275 -46.01 -17.18 2.28
C ASN A 275 -47.11 -18.19 2.15
N GLY A 276 -47.31 -18.94 3.25
CA GLY A 276 -48.34 -19.98 3.41
C GLY A 276 -49.69 -19.57 2.86
N SER A 277 -50.26 -20.51 2.14
CA SER A 277 -51.69 -20.66 1.95
C SER A 277 -52.26 -21.41 3.14
#